data_a63b79c754b5dda4ae59bc40ed27b9a5
#
_entry.id   a63b79c754b5dda4ae59bc40ed27b9a5
#
_cell.length_a   1.000
_cell.length_b   1.000
_cell.length_c   1.000
_cell.angle_alpha   90.00
_cell.angle_beta   90.00
_cell.angle_gamma   90.00
#
_symmetry.space_group_name_H-M   'P 1'
#
loop_
_entity.id
_entity.type
_entity.pdbx_description
1 polymer ?
#
loop_
_entity_poly.entity_id
_entity_poly.type
_entity_poly.pdbx_seq_one_letter_code
_entity_poly.pdbx_strand_id
1 'polypeptide(L)'
;MDNKEYIIGIDIGSSNVVMAAGVRNKDGEISVLGVDVQSVEGCVKNGDIVNYIELGNAITKAKSALEQDLGLRLNSSYVGISGKSVYCVRYEDYVEINNQTGCVTENELRELHSRIEMVVSSGGDEIIERTPLRYCIDDHQEVKNPLGSFGRKLSATYLFVLVSRQQIDMVNRALYRAEIKTNGLCVSPTLLPRLLLSETEREEGAVIVDIGGDLTDISIVYGQKLWYFSSLPIGASSINNDLRDFLRIPVKDIDQLKRKYGSAIAERVSEKVTVPVKTASQARKQILQRNIAEIIEERLKDIAGFVSRELKAAKCASKVPCGVVLTGGSAYLSNIEDLFARELNMEVRLGRFLNGLDDDSQLQVSAFPQSVAMGLLLYGAQHTVCETVPNNTYVENKKITTTPMETAKVDMNLDFAGNSDNRVAVEEPLVAPVETPVVEPVVTDNVQESTPVQPVADVVNAENATQDDAVSPENQQEENKEAKNEERNESADKPKKPSLADRFRGFAGRIRSKLDDMFTDDFI
;
A
#
# COMPACT_ATOMS: atom_id res chain seq x y z
N MET A 1 -1.76 31.68 -26.95
CA MET A 1 -2.02 30.86 -25.74
C MET A 1 -0.94 29.80 -25.75
N ASP A 2 -0.06 29.82 -24.76
CA ASP A 2 0.95 28.77 -24.63
C ASP A 2 0.21 27.43 -24.47
N ASN A 3 0.49 26.52 -25.39
CA ASN A 3 -0.11 25.20 -25.39
C ASN A 3 0.58 24.38 -24.27
N LYS A 4 0.19 24.63 -23.02
CA LYS A 4 0.74 23.90 -21.88
C LYS A 4 0.23 22.48 -21.91
N GLU A 5 1.14 21.54 -21.83
CA GLU A 5 0.86 20.10 -21.75
C GLU A 5 0.60 19.73 -20.28
N TYR A 6 -0.68 19.70 -19.91
CA TYR A 6 -1.09 19.34 -18.56
C TYR A 6 -1.04 17.83 -18.35
N ILE A 7 -0.57 17.44 -17.18
CA ILE A 7 -0.51 16.05 -16.73
C ILE A 7 -1.28 15.97 -15.43
N ILE A 8 -2.21 15.02 -15.35
CA ILE A 8 -3.04 14.81 -14.18
C ILE A 8 -2.81 13.40 -13.67
N GLY A 9 -2.51 13.27 -12.38
CA GLY A 9 -2.36 11.99 -11.71
C GLY A 9 -3.38 11.84 -10.59
N ILE A 10 -3.99 10.66 -10.47
CA ILE A 10 -4.89 10.28 -9.37
C ILE A 10 -4.30 9.04 -8.72
N ASP A 11 -3.86 9.17 -7.49
CA ASP A 11 -3.42 8.05 -6.66
C ASP A 11 -4.58 7.60 -5.76
N ILE A 12 -4.98 6.33 -5.89
CA ILE A 12 -6.06 5.72 -5.10
C ILE A 12 -5.44 4.90 -3.98
N GLY A 13 -5.26 5.53 -2.82
CA GLY A 13 -4.76 4.87 -1.60
C GLY A 13 -5.89 4.39 -0.69
N SER A 14 -5.56 3.60 0.34
CA SER A 14 -6.55 3.08 1.32
C SER A 14 -7.05 4.14 2.30
N SER A 15 -6.28 5.20 2.55
CA SER A 15 -6.68 6.28 3.47
C SER A 15 -7.15 7.53 2.75
N ASN A 16 -6.50 7.86 1.63
CA ASN A 16 -6.76 9.06 0.87
C ASN A 16 -6.68 8.79 -0.62
N VAL A 17 -7.44 9.55 -1.41
CA VAL A 17 -7.15 9.76 -2.82
C VAL A 17 -6.38 11.07 -2.96
N VAL A 18 -5.28 11.03 -3.70
CA VAL A 18 -4.45 12.21 -4.01
C VAL A 18 -4.58 12.52 -5.48
N MET A 19 -5.02 13.72 -5.81
CA MET A 19 -5.06 14.21 -7.18
C MET A 19 -4.04 15.32 -7.35
N ALA A 20 -3.17 15.18 -8.37
CA ALA A 20 -2.12 16.13 -8.66
C ALA A 20 -2.19 16.59 -10.11
N ALA A 21 -1.86 17.86 -10.33
CA ALA A 21 -1.72 18.45 -11.66
C ALA A 21 -0.34 19.05 -11.82
N GLY A 22 0.28 18.84 -12.98
CA GLY A 22 1.58 19.38 -13.33
C GLY A 22 1.70 19.68 -14.81
N VAL A 23 2.79 20.36 -15.17
CA VAL A 23 3.18 20.62 -16.56
C VAL A 23 4.64 20.27 -16.73
N ARG A 24 5.01 19.85 -17.94
CA ARG A 24 6.41 19.66 -18.30
C ARG A 24 7.03 21.02 -18.58
N ASN A 25 8.12 21.35 -17.91
CA ASN A 25 8.88 22.55 -18.15
C ASN A 25 9.86 22.39 -19.35
N LYS A 26 10.59 23.46 -19.71
CA LYS A 26 11.52 23.46 -20.83
C LYS A 26 12.72 22.54 -20.64
N ASP A 27 13.06 22.28 -19.38
CA ASP A 27 14.19 21.43 -18.99
C ASP A 27 13.80 19.94 -18.95
N GLY A 28 12.50 19.64 -19.19
CA GLY A 28 11.95 18.30 -19.20
C GLY A 28 11.48 17.79 -17.84
N GLU A 29 11.59 18.62 -16.80
CA GLU A 29 11.11 18.34 -15.45
C GLU A 29 9.64 18.72 -15.29
N ILE A 30 9.01 18.24 -14.22
CA ILE A 30 7.63 18.52 -13.89
C ILE A 30 7.56 19.68 -12.91
N SER A 31 6.82 20.72 -13.31
CA SER A 31 6.37 21.77 -12.41
C SER A 31 5.00 21.38 -11.87
N VAL A 32 4.88 21.15 -10.57
CA VAL A 32 3.62 20.83 -9.89
C VAL A 32 2.79 22.09 -9.74
N LEU A 33 1.58 22.07 -10.27
CA LEU A 33 0.67 23.22 -10.26
C LEU A 33 -0.31 23.19 -9.08
N GLY A 34 -0.64 21.99 -8.60
CA GLY A 34 -1.55 21.81 -7.47
C GLY A 34 -1.70 20.36 -7.08
N VAL A 35 -2.03 20.15 -5.82
CA VAL A 35 -2.32 18.83 -5.23
C VAL A 35 -3.53 18.97 -4.31
N ASP A 36 -4.50 18.07 -4.46
CA ASP A 36 -5.62 17.95 -3.54
C ASP A 36 -5.69 16.55 -2.95
N VAL A 37 -6.04 16.45 -1.67
CA VAL A 37 -6.10 15.20 -0.91
C VAL A 37 -7.46 15.06 -0.27
N GLN A 38 -8.19 13.99 -0.62
CA GLN A 38 -9.49 13.68 -0.06
C GLN A 38 -9.46 12.35 0.69
N SER A 39 -10.12 12.27 1.83
CA SER A 39 -10.26 11.02 2.57
C SER A 39 -11.15 10.03 1.82
N VAL A 40 -10.75 8.77 1.81
CA VAL A 40 -11.50 7.63 1.24
C VAL A 40 -11.81 6.58 2.30
N GLU A 41 -11.86 6.99 3.58
CA GLU A 41 -12.11 6.09 4.70
C GLU A 41 -13.40 5.27 4.46
N GLY A 42 -13.24 3.94 4.51
CA GLY A 42 -14.33 2.98 4.33
C GLY A 42 -14.67 2.63 2.88
N CYS A 43 -14.17 3.31 1.86
CA CYS A 43 -14.44 2.96 0.46
C CYS A 43 -13.30 2.24 -0.26
N VAL A 44 -12.10 2.25 0.31
CA VAL A 44 -10.95 1.43 -0.12
C VAL A 44 -10.44 0.65 1.08
N LYS A 45 -10.23 -0.65 0.92
CA LYS A 45 -9.73 -1.53 1.98
C LYS A 45 -8.65 -2.46 1.44
N ASN A 46 -7.48 -2.47 2.09
CA ASN A 46 -6.31 -3.19 1.60
C ASN A 46 -6.01 -2.90 0.11
N GLY A 47 -6.21 -1.65 -0.31
CA GLY A 47 -6.04 -1.19 -1.69
C GLY A 47 -7.19 -1.53 -2.64
N ASP A 48 -8.10 -2.44 -2.29
CA ASP A 48 -9.24 -2.81 -3.11
C ASP A 48 -10.42 -1.86 -2.88
N ILE A 49 -11.06 -1.43 -3.97
CA ILE A 49 -12.24 -0.55 -3.91
C ILE A 49 -13.44 -1.39 -3.49
N VAL A 50 -14.03 -1.04 -2.33
CA VAL A 50 -15.24 -1.69 -1.81
C VAL A 50 -16.50 -0.85 -2.05
N ASN A 51 -16.33 0.48 -2.25
CA ASN A 51 -17.43 1.39 -2.58
C ASN A 51 -16.98 2.43 -3.63
N TYR A 52 -17.24 2.12 -4.91
CA TYR A 52 -16.87 3.00 -6.02
C TYR A 52 -17.67 4.32 -6.05
N ILE A 53 -18.86 4.37 -5.43
CA ILE A 53 -19.69 5.56 -5.39
C ILE A 53 -19.04 6.63 -4.50
N GLU A 54 -18.64 6.25 -3.30
CA GLU A 54 -17.96 7.17 -2.37
C GLU A 54 -16.56 7.55 -2.85
N LEU A 55 -15.82 6.61 -3.43
CA LEU A 55 -14.55 6.92 -4.07
C LEU A 55 -14.75 7.93 -5.22
N GLY A 56 -15.73 7.74 -6.09
CA GLY A 56 -16.04 8.68 -7.16
C GLY A 56 -16.43 10.06 -6.64
N ASN A 57 -17.15 10.15 -5.52
CA ASN A 57 -17.45 11.42 -4.86
C ASN A 57 -16.18 12.11 -4.30
N ALA A 58 -15.24 11.34 -3.72
CA ALA A 58 -13.96 11.88 -3.24
C ALA A 58 -13.11 12.40 -4.41
N ILE A 59 -13.02 11.64 -5.52
CA ILE A 59 -12.34 12.09 -6.74
C ILE A 59 -13.00 13.35 -7.31
N THR A 60 -14.33 13.43 -7.32
CA THR A 60 -15.06 14.63 -7.79
C THR A 60 -14.72 15.85 -6.95
N LYS A 61 -14.60 15.71 -5.63
CA LYS A 61 -14.19 16.81 -4.73
C LYS A 61 -12.77 17.28 -5.03
N ALA A 62 -11.82 16.35 -5.15
CA ALA A 62 -10.42 16.65 -5.49
C ALA A 62 -10.33 17.35 -6.86
N LYS A 63 -11.05 16.82 -7.86
CA LYS A 63 -11.15 17.41 -9.19
C LYS A 63 -11.64 18.85 -9.12
N SER A 64 -12.76 19.08 -8.42
CA SER A 64 -13.38 20.41 -8.33
C SER A 64 -12.46 21.43 -7.66
N ALA A 65 -11.70 21.03 -6.62
CA ALA A 65 -10.72 21.88 -5.97
C ALA A 65 -9.61 22.30 -6.95
N LEU A 66 -9.00 21.33 -7.64
CA LEU A 66 -7.94 21.63 -8.63
C LEU A 66 -8.47 22.42 -9.84
N GLU A 67 -9.68 22.13 -10.34
CA GLU A 67 -10.31 22.90 -11.43
C GLU A 67 -10.53 24.36 -11.04
N GLN A 68 -10.91 24.60 -9.79
CA GLN A 68 -11.07 25.95 -9.27
C GLN A 68 -9.74 26.70 -9.16
N ASP A 69 -8.69 26.02 -8.66
CA ASP A 69 -7.38 26.64 -8.47
C ASP A 69 -6.67 26.91 -9.80
N LEU A 70 -6.82 26.03 -10.77
CA LEU A 70 -6.16 26.10 -12.07
C LEU A 70 -6.97 26.89 -13.13
N GLY A 71 -8.26 27.09 -12.91
CA GLY A 71 -9.14 27.69 -13.93
C GLY A 71 -9.34 26.81 -15.16
N LEU A 72 -9.23 25.49 -15.00
CA LEU A 72 -9.31 24.50 -16.07
C LEU A 72 -10.37 23.44 -15.73
N ARG A 73 -10.89 22.76 -16.74
CA ARG A 73 -11.61 21.50 -16.58
C ARG A 73 -10.67 20.34 -16.85
N LEU A 74 -10.69 19.36 -15.98
CA LEU A 74 -9.83 18.17 -16.02
C LEU A 74 -10.65 16.97 -16.51
N ASN A 75 -10.46 16.58 -17.77
CA ASN A 75 -11.28 15.55 -18.42
C ASN A 75 -10.62 14.17 -18.46
N SER A 76 -9.29 14.10 -18.31
CA SER A 76 -8.59 12.81 -18.29
C SER A 76 -7.40 12.82 -17.31
N SER A 77 -6.98 11.63 -16.88
CA SER A 77 -5.87 11.46 -15.91
C SER A 77 -5.19 10.11 -16.07
N TYR A 78 -3.97 10.02 -15.54
CA TYR A 78 -3.33 8.74 -15.18
C TYR A 78 -3.77 8.34 -13.79
N VAL A 79 -3.97 7.04 -13.56
CA VAL A 79 -4.50 6.53 -12.29
C VAL A 79 -3.55 5.51 -11.71
N GLY A 80 -3.11 5.73 -10.48
CA GLY A 80 -2.29 4.82 -9.69
C GLY A 80 -3.15 3.99 -8.74
N ILE A 81 -2.89 2.71 -8.73
CA ILE A 81 -3.50 1.76 -7.80
C ILE A 81 -2.43 0.89 -7.17
N SER A 82 -2.70 0.43 -5.97
CA SER A 82 -2.02 -0.68 -5.31
C SER A 82 -3.06 -1.55 -4.61
N GLY A 83 -2.69 -2.71 -4.15
CA GLY A 83 -3.63 -3.52 -3.40
C GLY A 83 -3.41 -5.01 -3.54
N LYS A 84 -4.22 -5.77 -2.81
CA LYS A 84 -4.23 -7.24 -2.85
C LYS A 84 -4.55 -7.77 -4.26
N SER A 85 -5.34 -7.03 -5.03
CA SER A 85 -5.70 -7.36 -6.42
C SER A 85 -4.62 -7.05 -7.45
N VAL A 86 -3.47 -6.49 -7.01
CA VAL A 86 -2.29 -6.18 -7.83
C VAL A 86 -1.17 -7.13 -7.41
N TYR A 87 -0.67 -7.91 -8.34
CA TYR A 87 0.37 -8.91 -8.05
C TYR A 87 1.32 -9.08 -9.23
N CYS A 88 2.49 -9.67 -8.98
CA CYS A 88 3.43 -9.96 -10.05
C CYS A 88 3.61 -11.47 -10.25
N VAL A 89 3.84 -11.85 -11.51
CA VAL A 89 4.13 -13.23 -11.91
C VAL A 89 5.41 -13.24 -12.73
N ARG A 90 6.31 -14.17 -12.41
CA ARG A 90 7.45 -14.49 -13.27
C ARG A 90 7.11 -15.69 -14.12
N TYR A 91 7.34 -15.53 -15.41
CA TYR A 91 7.14 -16.61 -16.36
C TYR A 91 8.36 -16.72 -17.29
N GLU A 92 8.78 -17.95 -17.54
CA GLU A 92 9.89 -18.26 -18.44
C GLU A 92 9.42 -19.21 -19.52
N ASP A 93 9.78 -18.91 -20.77
CA ASP A 93 9.56 -19.80 -21.90
C ASP A 93 10.75 -19.69 -22.87
N TYR A 94 10.76 -20.54 -23.90
CA TYR A 94 11.80 -20.57 -24.90
C TYR A 94 11.25 -20.84 -26.32
N VAL A 95 12.07 -20.51 -27.31
CA VAL A 95 11.89 -20.89 -28.70
C VAL A 95 13.20 -21.52 -29.23
N GLU A 96 13.07 -22.44 -30.19
CA GLU A 96 14.22 -22.99 -30.89
C GLU A 96 14.62 -22.08 -32.04
N ILE A 97 15.94 -21.90 -32.24
CA ILE A 97 16.49 -21.10 -33.34
C ILE A 97 16.75 -22.02 -34.51
N ASN A 98 15.73 -22.20 -35.36
CA ASN A 98 15.75 -23.13 -36.49
C ASN A 98 15.97 -22.45 -37.84
N ASN A 99 16.39 -21.17 -37.86
CA ASN A 99 16.65 -20.42 -39.08
C ASN A 99 18.03 -20.81 -39.70
N GLN A 100 18.22 -20.43 -40.98
CA GLN A 100 19.46 -20.80 -41.71
C GLN A 100 20.74 -20.16 -41.16
N THR A 101 20.62 -19.07 -40.41
CA THR A 101 21.77 -18.33 -39.87
C THR A 101 22.22 -18.88 -38.51
N GLY A 102 21.37 -19.63 -37.81
CA GLY A 102 21.62 -20.07 -36.43
C GLY A 102 21.69 -18.88 -35.43
N CYS A 103 21.22 -17.70 -35.82
CA CYS A 103 21.23 -16.51 -34.99
C CYS A 103 19.80 -16.09 -34.63
N VAL A 104 19.64 -15.50 -33.45
CA VAL A 104 18.37 -14.91 -33.04
C VAL A 104 18.01 -13.76 -33.96
N THR A 105 16.84 -13.83 -34.57
CA THR A 105 16.25 -12.75 -35.36
C THR A 105 15.04 -12.15 -34.63
N GLU A 106 14.48 -11.07 -35.18
CA GLU A 106 13.24 -10.50 -34.64
C GLU A 106 12.05 -11.47 -34.66
N ASN A 107 12.08 -12.51 -35.54
CA ASN A 107 11.01 -13.50 -35.61
C ASN A 107 10.98 -14.38 -34.39
N GLU A 108 12.11 -14.96 -34.01
CA GLU A 108 12.23 -15.79 -32.80
C GLU A 108 11.91 -14.96 -31.55
N LEU A 109 12.38 -13.70 -31.51
CA LEU A 109 12.08 -12.82 -30.39
C LEU A 109 10.59 -12.52 -30.28
N ARG A 110 9.93 -12.21 -31.40
CA ARG A 110 8.49 -11.94 -31.45
C ARG A 110 7.66 -13.18 -31.13
N GLU A 111 8.06 -14.35 -31.63
CA GLU A 111 7.41 -15.63 -31.32
C GLU A 111 7.47 -15.91 -29.81
N LEU A 112 8.66 -15.78 -29.19
CA LEU A 112 8.84 -15.99 -27.76
C LEU A 112 7.97 -15.05 -26.94
N HIS A 113 7.97 -13.75 -27.26
CA HIS A 113 7.16 -12.75 -26.57
C HIS A 113 5.67 -13.07 -26.66
N SER A 114 5.18 -13.42 -27.87
CA SER A 114 3.76 -13.72 -28.08
C SER A 114 3.32 -14.96 -27.31
N ARG A 115 4.16 -16.00 -27.25
CA ARG A 115 3.88 -17.22 -26.48
C ARG A 115 3.77 -16.93 -24.99
N ILE A 116 4.75 -16.22 -24.44
CA ILE A 116 4.79 -15.86 -23.02
C ILE A 116 3.54 -15.03 -22.64
N GLU A 117 3.20 -14.04 -23.45
CA GLU A 117 2.05 -13.16 -23.21
C GLU A 117 0.72 -13.93 -23.27
N MET A 118 0.57 -14.84 -24.23
CA MET A 118 -0.64 -15.63 -24.38
C MET A 118 -0.90 -16.52 -23.16
N VAL A 119 0.14 -17.13 -22.58
CA VAL A 119 0.00 -17.98 -21.40
C VAL A 119 -0.42 -17.16 -20.19
N VAL A 120 0.21 -16.01 -19.95
CA VAL A 120 -0.08 -15.16 -18.79
C VAL A 120 -1.48 -14.54 -18.89
N SER A 121 -1.90 -14.10 -20.09
CA SER A 121 -3.23 -13.51 -20.32
C SER A 121 -4.38 -14.52 -20.15
N SER A 122 -4.10 -15.82 -20.26
CA SER A 122 -5.15 -16.86 -20.11
C SER A 122 -5.76 -16.94 -18.72
N GLY A 123 -5.11 -16.39 -17.70
CA GLY A 123 -5.57 -16.33 -16.31
C GLY A 123 -6.78 -15.41 -16.06
N GLY A 124 -7.16 -14.57 -17.02
CA GLY A 124 -8.35 -13.72 -16.92
C GLY A 124 -8.13 -12.35 -16.28
N ASP A 125 -6.99 -12.12 -15.63
CA ASP A 125 -6.59 -10.81 -15.11
C ASP A 125 -5.87 -10.00 -16.19
N GLU A 126 -5.80 -8.68 -16.02
CA GLU A 126 -5.24 -7.78 -17.01
C GLU A 126 -3.76 -7.50 -16.74
N ILE A 127 -2.94 -7.64 -17.78
CA ILE A 127 -1.52 -7.31 -17.72
C ILE A 127 -1.36 -5.80 -17.85
N ILE A 128 -0.91 -5.15 -16.77
CA ILE A 128 -0.65 -3.70 -16.76
C ILE A 128 0.79 -3.41 -17.19
N GLU A 129 1.74 -4.24 -16.78
CA GLU A 129 3.14 -4.05 -17.12
C GLU A 129 3.82 -5.38 -17.44
N ARG A 130 4.77 -5.33 -18.36
CA ARG A 130 5.60 -6.47 -18.78
C ARG A 130 7.06 -6.03 -18.86
N THR A 131 7.91 -6.70 -18.13
CA THR A 131 9.33 -6.38 -18.06
C THR A 131 10.18 -7.62 -18.36
N PRO A 132 10.98 -7.62 -19.44
CA PRO A 132 11.95 -8.69 -19.67
C PRO A 132 13.05 -8.60 -18.64
N LEU A 133 13.17 -9.60 -17.77
CA LEU A 133 14.21 -9.64 -16.74
C LEU A 133 15.54 -10.08 -17.34
N ARG A 134 15.56 -11.20 -18.07
CA ARG A 134 16.74 -11.75 -18.70
C ARG A 134 16.42 -12.50 -19.98
N TYR A 135 17.40 -12.58 -20.86
CA TYR A 135 17.44 -13.50 -22.01
C TYR A 135 18.62 -14.43 -21.85
N CYS A 136 18.45 -15.71 -22.23
CA CYS A 136 19.52 -16.69 -22.23
C CYS A 136 19.59 -17.40 -23.57
N ILE A 137 20.82 -17.68 -24.03
CA ILE A 137 21.10 -18.50 -25.19
C ILE A 137 21.61 -19.85 -24.68
N ASP A 138 21.02 -20.93 -25.18
CA ASP A 138 21.39 -22.32 -24.85
C ASP A 138 21.45 -22.60 -23.34
N ASP A 139 20.59 -21.94 -22.54
CA ASP A 139 20.44 -22.03 -21.09
C ASP A 139 21.66 -21.59 -20.26
N HIS A 140 22.72 -21.11 -20.87
CA HIS A 140 23.97 -20.80 -20.18
C HIS A 140 24.45 -19.37 -20.34
N GLN A 141 24.18 -18.76 -21.49
CA GLN A 141 24.67 -17.42 -21.80
C GLN A 141 23.59 -16.39 -21.59
N GLU A 142 23.67 -15.65 -20.49
CA GLU A 142 22.79 -14.48 -20.28
C GLU A 142 23.23 -13.33 -21.17
N VAL A 143 22.27 -12.72 -21.87
CA VAL A 143 22.52 -11.61 -22.81
C VAL A 143 21.54 -10.46 -22.53
N LYS A 144 22.03 -9.21 -22.59
CA LYS A 144 21.16 -8.03 -22.48
C LYS A 144 20.29 -7.82 -23.72
N ASN A 145 20.85 -8.03 -24.90
CA ASN A 145 20.15 -7.98 -26.18
C ASN A 145 20.40 -9.31 -26.93
N PRO A 146 19.36 -10.11 -27.15
CA PRO A 146 19.51 -11.42 -27.82
C PRO A 146 19.67 -11.34 -29.33
N LEU A 147 19.28 -10.23 -29.99
CA LEU A 147 19.34 -10.11 -31.45
C LEU A 147 20.76 -10.32 -31.99
N GLY A 148 20.89 -11.21 -32.97
CA GLY A 148 22.16 -11.56 -33.60
C GLY A 148 23.00 -12.55 -32.78
N SER A 149 22.59 -12.96 -31.60
CA SER A 149 23.28 -14.00 -30.81
C SER A 149 23.14 -15.35 -31.50
N PHE A 150 24.25 -16.11 -31.57
CA PHE A 150 24.29 -17.45 -32.16
C PHE A 150 23.96 -18.50 -31.12
N GLY A 151 23.09 -19.46 -31.46
CA GLY A 151 22.69 -20.56 -30.57
C GLY A 151 21.56 -21.39 -31.16
N ARG A 152 21.10 -22.38 -30.39
CA ARG A 152 19.98 -23.25 -30.78
C ARG A 152 18.69 -22.96 -30.05
N LYS A 153 18.78 -22.32 -28.90
CA LYS A 153 17.65 -22.04 -28.02
C LYS A 153 17.73 -20.61 -27.48
N LEU A 154 16.67 -19.88 -27.63
CA LEU A 154 16.47 -18.58 -26.97
C LEU A 154 15.43 -18.74 -25.87
N SER A 155 15.79 -18.50 -24.62
CA SER A 155 14.84 -18.40 -23.51
C SER A 155 14.77 -16.98 -22.97
N ALA A 156 13.62 -16.62 -22.41
CA ALA A 156 13.42 -15.35 -21.73
C ALA A 156 12.57 -15.52 -20.46
N THR A 157 12.99 -14.83 -19.41
CA THR A 157 12.20 -14.69 -18.17
C THR A 157 11.59 -13.29 -18.15
N TYR A 158 10.29 -13.22 -17.98
CA TYR A 158 9.52 -11.96 -17.85
C TYR A 158 8.94 -11.82 -16.45
N LEU A 159 8.85 -10.58 -15.99
CA LEU A 159 7.99 -10.17 -14.90
C LEU A 159 6.75 -9.52 -15.51
N PHE A 160 5.59 -10.00 -15.13
CA PHE A 160 4.30 -9.39 -15.42
C PHE A 160 3.71 -8.82 -14.15
N VAL A 161 3.14 -7.62 -14.23
CA VAL A 161 2.28 -7.05 -13.20
C VAL A 161 0.86 -7.14 -13.69
N LEU A 162 0.03 -7.81 -12.91
CA LEU A 162 -1.37 -8.09 -13.22
C LEU A 162 -2.28 -7.40 -12.21
N VAL A 163 -3.47 -7.06 -12.68
CA VAL A 163 -4.54 -6.50 -11.87
C VAL A 163 -5.82 -7.26 -12.15
N SER A 164 -6.58 -7.58 -11.11
CA SER A 164 -7.86 -8.26 -11.29
C SER A 164 -8.82 -7.38 -12.09
N ARG A 165 -9.51 -7.98 -13.06
CA ARG A 165 -10.49 -7.29 -13.91
C ARG A 165 -11.58 -6.62 -13.09
N GLN A 166 -12.02 -7.26 -12.01
CA GLN A 166 -13.00 -6.68 -11.10
C GLN A 166 -12.53 -5.33 -10.52
N GLN A 167 -11.27 -5.24 -10.11
CA GLN A 167 -10.72 -4.00 -9.56
C GLN A 167 -10.65 -2.90 -10.62
N ILE A 168 -10.25 -3.25 -11.84
CA ILE A 168 -10.25 -2.30 -12.98
C ILE A 168 -11.66 -1.77 -13.25
N ASP A 169 -12.68 -2.63 -13.24
CA ASP A 169 -14.08 -2.22 -13.41
C ASP A 169 -14.52 -1.25 -12.31
N MET A 170 -14.11 -1.48 -11.06
CA MET A 170 -14.44 -0.59 -9.93
C MET A 170 -13.75 0.78 -10.07
N VAL A 171 -12.48 0.81 -10.51
CA VAL A 171 -11.76 2.05 -10.83
C VAL A 171 -12.50 2.81 -11.93
N ASN A 172 -12.81 2.15 -13.04
CA ASN A 172 -13.50 2.77 -14.17
C ASN A 172 -14.87 3.35 -13.79
N ARG A 173 -15.64 2.66 -12.92
CA ARG A 173 -16.92 3.16 -12.40
C ARG A 173 -16.75 4.40 -11.52
N ALA A 174 -15.70 4.44 -10.67
CA ALA A 174 -15.40 5.60 -9.85
C ALA A 174 -14.99 6.81 -10.70
N LEU A 175 -14.14 6.60 -11.71
CA LEU A 175 -13.72 7.65 -12.66
C LEU A 175 -14.89 8.16 -13.52
N TYR A 176 -15.73 7.25 -14.02
CA TYR A 176 -16.94 7.63 -14.78
C TYR A 176 -17.86 8.54 -13.96
N ARG A 177 -18.03 8.25 -12.66
CA ARG A 177 -18.80 9.10 -11.75
C ARG A 177 -18.19 10.49 -11.58
N ALA A 178 -16.87 10.59 -11.59
CA ALA A 178 -16.15 11.86 -11.52
C ALA A 178 -16.01 12.56 -12.88
N GLU A 179 -16.56 11.99 -13.95
CA GLU A 179 -16.45 12.50 -15.33
C GLU A 179 -14.96 12.68 -15.74
N ILE A 180 -14.15 11.67 -15.46
CA ILE A 180 -12.74 11.60 -15.83
C ILE A 180 -12.51 10.35 -16.69
N LYS A 181 -11.83 10.51 -17.83
CA LYS A 181 -11.33 9.38 -18.62
C LYS A 181 -9.95 8.97 -18.11
N THR A 182 -9.63 7.68 -18.12
CA THR A 182 -8.27 7.25 -17.85
C THR A 182 -7.41 7.31 -19.12
N ASN A 183 -6.23 7.93 -19.02
CA ASN A 183 -5.19 7.87 -20.05
C ASN A 183 -4.30 6.63 -19.88
N GLY A 184 -4.31 6.04 -18.69
CA GLY A 184 -3.58 4.83 -18.35
C GLY A 184 -3.72 4.48 -16.90
N LEU A 185 -3.76 3.19 -16.62
CA LEU A 185 -3.71 2.63 -15.29
C LEU A 185 -2.27 2.25 -14.97
N CYS A 186 -1.76 2.73 -13.86
CA CYS A 186 -0.41 2.46 -13.39
C CYS A 186 -0.49 1.76 -12.04
N VAL A 187 0.52 0.98 -11.73
CA VAL A 187 0.64 0.36 -10.42
C VAL A 187 1.66 1.13 -9.61
N SER A 188 1.30 1.50 -8.39
CA SER A 188 2.11 2.38 -7.55
C SER A 188 3.58 1.92 -7.42
N PRO A 189 3.88 0.63 -7.25
CA PRO A 189 5.25 0.15 -7.09
C PRO A 189 6.16 0.32 -8.32
N THR A 190 5.60 0.50 -9.51
CA THR A 190 6.41 0.69 -10.73
C THR A 190 6.78 2.15 -10.96
N LEU A 191 6.07 3.07 -10.30
CA LEU A 191 6.27 4.52 -10.43
C LEU A 191 7.40 5.04 -9.54
N LEU A 192 7.48 4.55 -8.29
CA LEU A 192 8.37 5.07 -7.25
C LEU A 192 9.87 4.93 -7.56
N PRO A 193 10.35 3.87 -8.22
CA PRO A 193 11.78 3.72 -8.49
C PRO A 193 12.38 4.87 -9.30
N ARG A 194 11.64 5.39 -10.26
CA ARG A 194 12.12 6.51 -11.10
C ARG A 194 12.20 7.83 -10.34
N LEU A 195 11.37 7.99 -9.32
CA LEU A 195 11.24 9.20 -8.53
C LEU A 195 12.20 9.23 -7.34
N LEU A 196 12.35 8.08 -6.65
CA LEU A 196 12.99 7.99 -5.34
C LEU A 196 14.39 7.37 -5.36
N LEU A 197 14.77 6.66 -6.44
CA LEU A 197 16.08 6.04 -6.57
C LEU A 197 16.98 6.82 -7.54
N SER A 198 18.25 6.94 -7.18
CA SER A 198 19.29 7.39 -8.09
C SER A 198 19.51 6.37 -9.21
N GLU A 199 20.21 6.78 -10.26
CA GLU A 199 20.56 5.88 -11.36
C GLU A 199 21.39 4.68 -10.88
N THR A 200 22.36 4.95 -9.99
CA THR A 200 23.20 3.90 -9.36
C THR A 200 22.37 2.92 -8.56
N GLU A 201 21.46 3.40 -7.71
CA GLU A 201 20.58 2.52 -6.92
C GLU A 201 19.67 1.66 -7.80
N ARG A 202 19.19 2.18 -8.93
CA ARG A 202 18.41 1.39 -9.88
C ARG A 202 19.24 0.35 -10.63
N GLU A 203 20.48 0.66 -10.98
CA GLU A 203 21.36 -0.29 -11.70
C GLU A 203 21.88 -1.36 -10.75
N GLU A 204 22.45 -0.98 -9.61
CA GLU A 204 23.09 -1.89 -8.67
C GLU A 204 22.09 -2.65 -7.80
N GLY A 205 20.95 -2.07 -7.52
CA GLY A 205 19.82 -2.67 -6.85
C GLY A 205 19.50 -2.10 -5.48
N ALA A 206 18.22 -1.78 -5.30
CA ALA A 206 17.64 -1.27 -4.08
C ALA A 206 16.23 -1.80 -3.86
N VAL A 207 15.76 -1.69 -2.61
CA VAL A 207 14.39 -2.00 -2.21
C VAL A 207 13.66 -0.70 -1.89
N ILE A 208 12.43 -0.54 -2.36
CA ILE A 208 11.52 0.49 -1.88
C ILE A 208 10.46 -0.19 -1.02
N VAL A 209 10.24 0.34 0.19
CA VAL A 209 9.18 -0.07 1.10
C VAL A 209 8.27 1.14 1.32
N ASP A 210 7.06 1.07 0.78
CA ASP A 210 6.03 2.11 0.91
C ASP A 210 5.02 1.68 1.98
N ILE A 211 5.08 2.32 3.16
CA ILE A 211 4.20 2.01 4.30
C ILE A 211 2.99 2.95 4.24
N GLY A 212 1.97 2.51 3.52
CA GLY A 212 0.72 3.21 3.31
C GLY A 212 -0.27 3.10 4.48
N GLY A 213 -1.56 3.32 4.17
CA GLY A 213 -2.67 3.21 5.14
C GLY A 213 -2.90 1.77 5.60
N ASP A 214 -3.36 0.92 4.70
CA ASP A 214 -3.67 -0.48 4.97
C ASP A 214 -2.60 -1.44 4.41
N LEU A 215 -1.74 -0.95 3.53
CA LEU A 215 -0.77 -1.74 2.79
C LEU A 215 0.66 -1.33 3.11
N THR A 216 1.57 -2.28 2.93
CA THR A 216 3.00 -2.03 2.76
C THR A 216 3.43 -2.64 1.44
N ASP A 217 3.79 -1.80 0.48
CA ASP A 217 4.22 -2.21 -0.84
C ASP A 217 5.75 -2.33 -0.88
N ILE A 218 6.24 -3.44 -1.44
CA ILE A 218 7.67 -3.75 -1.54
C ILE A 218 8.03 -3.88 -3.01
N SER A 219 8.94 -3.03 -3.48
CA SER A 219 9.47 -3.08 -4.84
C SER A 219 10.95 -3.34 -4.80
N ILE A 220 11.42 -4.35 -5.51
CA ILE A 220 12.84 -4.64 -5.68
C ILE A 220 13.24 -4.26 -7.10
N VAL A 221 14.21 -3.37 -7.21
CA VAL A 221 14.75 -2.88 -8.48
C VAL A 221 16.18 -3.34 -8.63
N TYR A 222 16.55 -3.80 -9.82
CA TYR A 222 17.90 -4.24 -10.18
C TYR A 222 18.09 -4.16 -11.70
N GLY A 223 19.22 -3.66 -12.16
CA GLY A 223 19.54 -3.52 -13.58
C GLY A 223 18.53 -2.62 -14.31
N GLN A 224 18.12 -1.50 -13.70
CA GLN A 224 17.12 -0.54 -14.19
C GLN A 224 15.70 -1.11 -14.34
N LYS A 225 15.40 -2.29 -13.78
CA LYS A 225 14.15 -3.01 -13.97
C LYS A 225 13.50 -3.32 -12.62
N LEU A 226 12.16 -3.31 -12.59
CA LEU A 226 11.41 -3.93 -11.51
C LEU A 226 11.70 -5.44 -11.56
N TRP A 227 12.30 -5.94 -10.49
CA TRP A 227 12.69 -7.35 -10.36
C TRP A 227 11.64 -8.17 -9.60
N TYR A 228 10.99 -7.56 -8.63
CA TYR A 228 9.97 -8.17 -7.79
C TYR A 228 9.07 -7.10 -7.19
N PHE A 229 7.84 -7.48 -6.93
CA PHE A 229 6.86 -6.66 -6.24
C PHE A 229 5.96 -7.53 -5.36
N SER A 230 5.61 -7.04 -4.18
CA SER A 230 4.63 -7.63 -3.27
C SER A 230 3.90 -6.54 -2.51
N SER A 231 2.61 -6.76 -2.24
CA SER A 231 1.76 -5.85 -1.48
C SER A 231 1.25 -6.58 -0.24
N LEU A 232 1.70 -6.15 0.93
CA LEU A 232 1.34 -6.75 2.21
C LEU A 232 0.12 -6.04 2.80
N PRO A 233 -0.94 -6.74 3.25
CA PRO A 233 -2.13 -6.13 3.82
C PRO A 233 -1.91 -5.71 5.29
N ILE A 234 -0.89 -4.91 5.52
CA ILE A 234 -0.52 -4.33 6.81
C ILE A 234 0.07 -2.94 6.59
N GLY A 235 -0.36 -1.95 7.37
CA GLY A 235 0.10 -0.56 7.23
C GLY A 235 -0.21 0.28 8.47
N ALA A 236 -0.30 1.59 8.29
CA ALA A 236 -0.57 2.56 9.36
C ALA A 236 -1.84 2.30 10.15
N SER A 237 -2.88 1.76 9.50
CA SER A 237 -4.16 1.42 10.14
C SER A 237 -3.99 0.34 11.20
N SER A 238 -3.05 -0.59 11.02
CA SER A 238 -2.72 -1.59 12.03
C SER A 238 -2.14 -0.94 13.29
N ILE A 239 -1.23 0.02 13.13
CA ILE A 239 -0.69 0.82 14.25
C ILE A 239 -1.82 1.59 14.95
N ASN A 240 -2.71 2.22 14.18
CA ASN A 240 -3.83 2.98 14.72
C ASN A 240 -4.79 2.09 15.51
N ASN A 241 -5.07 0.88 15.02
CA ASN A 241 -5.91 -0.10 15.70
C ASN A 241 -5.29 -0.55 17.03
N ASP A 242 -3.99 -0.82 17.05
CA ASP A 242 -3.29 -1.19 18.28
C ASP A 242 -3.33 -0.07 19.30
N LEU A 243 -3.03 1.17 18.89
CA LEU A 243 -3.13 2.35 19.77
C LEU A 243 -4.55 2.52 20.33
N ARG A 244 -5.58 2.34 19.50
CA ARG A 244 -6.99 2.39 19.92
C ARG A 244 -7.30 1.36 21.00
N ASP A 245 -6.94 0.11 20.73
CA ASP A 245 -7.32 -1.03 21.55
C ASP A 245 -6.59 -1.02 22.89
N PHE A 246 -5.32 -0.61 22.91
CA PHE A 246 -4.52 -0.50 24.14
C PHE A 246 -4.82 0.76 24.96
N LEU A 247 -4.94 1.90 24.29
CA LEU A 247 -5.07 3.18 24.97
C LEU A 247 -6.54 3.56 25.22
N ARG A 248 -7.48 2.93 24.50
CA ARG A 248 -8.94 3.20 24.53
C ARG A 248 -9.28 4.65 24.22
N ILE A 249 -8.63 5.18 23.19
CA ILE A 249 -8.79 6.56 22.69
C ILE A 249 -9.75 6.55 21.50
N PRO A 250 -10.52 7.61 21.28
CA PRO A 250 -11.35 7.76 20.08
C PRO A 250 -10.53 7.68 18.79
N VAL A 251 -11.05 7.01 17.76
CA VAL A 251 -10.37 6.79 16.47
C VAL A 251 -9.87 8.09 15.86
N LYS A 252 -10.68 9.15 15.90
CA LYS A 252 -10.34 10.48 15.35
C LYS A 252 -9.09 11.14 15.95
N ASP A 253 -8.72 10.77 17.18
CA ASP A 253 -7.61 11.39 17.90
C ASP A 253 -6.31 10.57 17.76
N ILE A 254 -6.40 9.33 17.25
CA ILE A 254 -5.27 8.38 17.21
C ILE A 254 -4.21 8.79 16.21
N ASP A 255 -4.61 9.16 14.99
CA ASP A 255 -3.64 9.53 13.95
C ASP A 255 -2.85 10.78 14.35
N GLN A 256 -3.53 11.76 14.94
CA GLN A 256 -2.88 12.95 15.49
C GLN A 256 -1.92 12.60 16.65
N LEU A 257 -2.34 11.69 17.54
CA LEU A 257 -1.50 11.21 18.64
C LEU A 257 -0.23 10.53 18.11
N LYS A 258 -0.38 9.63 17.14
CA LYS A 258 0.71 8.93 16.47
C LYS A 258 1.69 9.89 15.83
N ARG A 259 1.19 10.85 15.02
CA ARG A 259 2.03 11.83 14.32
C ARG A 259 2.80 12.73 15.27
N LYS A 260 2.17 13.17 16.36
CA LYS A 260 2.75 14.15 17.27
C LYS A 260 3.70 13.54 18.30
N TYR A 261 3.40 12.33 18.78
CA TYR A 261 4.09 11.73 19.93
C TYR A 261 4.68 10.36 19.62
N GLY A 262 4.49 9.84 18.42
CA GLY A 262 4.98 8.53 18.00
C GLY A 262 6.49 8.52 17.77
N SER A 263 7.09 7.38 18.09
CA SER A 263 8.48 7.05 17.77
C SER A 263 8.56 5.56 17.46
N ALA A 264 9.40 5.21 16.49
CA ALA A 264 9.67 3.83 16.13
C ALA A 264 10.57 3.11 17.14
N ILE A 265 11.27 3.85 18.02
CA ILE A 265 12.15 3.28 19.05
C ILE A 265 11.76 3.86 20.41
N ALA A 266 11.19 3.03 21.27
CA ALA A 266 10.68 3.44 22.57
C ALA A 266 11.79 3.84 23.54
N GLU A 267 12.96 3.22 23.43
CA GLU A 267 14.13 3.53 24.28
C GLU A 267 14.64 4.97 24.07
N ARG A 268 14.39 5.57 22.91
CA ARG A 268 14.77 6.96 22.60
C ARG A 268 13.76 8.00 23.12
N VAL A 269 12.65 7.54 23.70
CA VAL A 269 11.59 8.40 24.24
C VAL A 269 11.75 8.52 25.76
N SER A 270 11.59 9.75 26.27
CA SER A 270 11.71 10.02 27.71
C SER A 270 10.66 9.26 28.53
N GLU A 271 11.09 8.64 29.61
CA GLU A 271 10.20 7.94 30.55
C GLU A 271 9.32 8.87 31.40
N LYS A 272 9.59 10.19 31.37
CA LYS A 272 8.91 11.17 32.23
C LYS A 272 7.84 11.97 31.49
N VAL A 273 7.85 11.95 30.16
CA VAL A 273 6.91 12.74 29.36
C VAL A 273 5.55 12.05 29.33
N THR A 274 4.51 12.76 29.75
CA THR A 274 3.12 12.32 29.70
C THR A 274 2.34 13.13 28.69
N VAL A 275 1.43 12.47 27.99
CA VAL A 275 0.56 13.03 26.98
C VAL A 275 -0.88 13.01 27.51
N PRO A 276 -1.55 14.17 27.62
CA PRO A 276 -2.95 14.21 28.00
C PRO A 276 -3.83 13.72 26.84
N VAL A 277 -4.70 12.77 27.11
CA VAL A 277 -5.64 12.22 26.13
C VAL A 277 -7.04 12.19 26.73
N LYS A 278 -8.06 12.21 25.86
CA LYS A 278 -9.45 11.92 26.23
C LYS A 278 -9.75 10.47 25.86
N THR A 279 -10.32 9.73 26.77
CA THR A 279 -10.79 8.36 26.47
C THR A 279 -12.11 8.39 25.71
N ALA A 280 -12.54 7.25 25.17
CA ALA A 280 -13.86 7.11 24.55
C ALA A 280 -15.01 7.51 25.48
N SER A 281 -14.83 7.34 26.80
CA SER A 281 -15.77 7.79 27.83
C SER A 281 -15.62 9.27 28.24
N GLN A 282 -14.87 10.08 27.48
CA GLN A 282 -14.57 11.50 27.73
C GLN A 282 -13.76 11.76 29.02
N ALA A 283 -13.28 10.74 29.73
CA ALA A 283 -12.42 10.92 30.88
C ALA A 283 -11.01 11.36 30.44
N ARG A 284 -10.43 12.35 31.15
CA ARG A 284 -9.04 12.75 30.94
C ARG A 284 -8.10 11.71 31.52
N LYS A 285 -7.09 11.32 30.74
CA LYS A 285 -6.06 10.36 31.12
C LYS A 285 -4.68 10.88 30.71
N GLN A 286 -3.69 10.65 31.56
CA GLN A 286 -2.29 10.88 31.21
C GLN A 286 -1.67 9.54 30.77
N ILE A 287 -1.03 9.53 29.61
CA ILE A 287 -0.35 8.36 29.06
C ILE A 287 1.13 8.71 28.91
N LEU A 288 2.02 7.82 29.34
CA LEU A 288 3.44 7.99 29.08
C LEU A 288 3.68 7.93 27.56
N GLN A 289 4.43 8.89 27.03
CA GLN A 289 4.80 8.91 25.61
C GLN A 289 5.53 7.63 25.22
N ARG A 290 6.35 7.08 26.11
CA ARG A 290 7.04 5.81 25.91
C ARG A 290 6.08 4.64 25.65
N ASN A 291 4.92 4.58 26.32
CA ASN A 291 3.93 3.53 26.07
C ASN A 291 3.33 3.62 24.65
N ILE A 292 3.18 4.85 24.11
CA ILE A 292 2.75 5.06 22.72
C ILE A 292 3.84 4.53 21.79
N ALA A 293 5.09 4.87 22.04
CA ALA A 293 6.23 4.42 21.25
C ALA A 293 6.42 2.89 21.30
N GLU A 294 6.24 2.24 22.47
CA GLU A 294 6.31 0.79 22.60
C GLU A 294 5.28 0.06 21.72
N ILE A 295 4.05 0.57 21.67
CA ILE A 295 3.00 0.00 20.81
C ILE A 295 3.38 0.14 19.32
N ILE A 296 3.87 1.32 18.94
CA ILE A 296 4.28 1.62 17.57
C ILE A 296 5.47 0.76 17.16
N GLU A 297 6.50 0.67 18.02
CA GLU A 297 7.72 -0.10 17.78
C GLU A 297 7.41 -1.57 17.50
N GLU A 298 6.58 -2.21 18.33
CA GLU A 298 6.25 -3.63 18.16
C GLU A 298 5.52 -3.87 16.83
N ARG A 299 4.59 -2.99 16.43
CA ARG A 299 3.92 -3.13 15.13
C ARG A 299 4.87 -2.90 13.95
N LEU A 300 5.79 -1.94 14.07
CA LEU A 300 6.78 -1.70 13.03
C LEU A 300 7.79 -2.87 12.92
N LYS A 301 8.13 -3.54 14.02
CA LYS A 301 8.91 -4.79 13.98
C LYS A 301 8.20 -5.90 13.23
N ASP A 302 6.87 -6.04 13.43
CA ASP A 302 6.09 -6.98 12.64
C ASP A 302 6.16 -6.65 11.14
N ILE A 303 5.94 -5.38 10.76
CA ILE A 303 6.04 -4.94 9.35
C ILE A 303 7.44 -5.24 8.80
N ALA A 304 8.51 -4.87 9.51
CA ALA A 304 9.88 -5.16 9.09
C ALA A 304 10.15 -6.66 8.96
N GLY A 305 9.59 -7.46 9.87
CA GLY A 305 9.66 -8.93 9.81
C GLY A 305 8.99 -9.51 8.57
N PHE A 306 7.84 -8.97 8.15
CA PHE A 306 7.18 -9.35 6.89
C PHE A 306 8.01 -8.92 5.68
N VAL A 307 8.53 -7.68 5.66
CA VAL A 307 9.45 -7.23 4.61
C VAL A 307 10.66 -8.16 4.48
N SER A 308 11.28 -8.56 5.61
CA SER A 308 12.40 -9.51 5.61
C SER A 308 12.02 -10.87 5.01
N ARG A 309 10.79 -11.37 5.27
CA ARG A 309 10.30 -12.62 4.66
C ARG A 309 10.13 -12.50 3.15
N GLU A 310 9.54 -11.40 2.68
CA GLU A 310 9.38 -11.12 1.25
C GLU A 310 10.71 -11.02 0.52
N LEU A 311 11.70 -10.33 1.09
CA LEU A 311 13.05 -10.25 0.52
C LEU A 311 13.71 -11.62 0.39
N LYS A 312 13.51 -12.51 1.36
CA LYS A 312 14.00 -13.89 1.32
C LYS A 312 13.26 -14.71 0.26
N ALA A 313 11.92 -14.59 0.19
CA ALA A 313 11.10 -15.29 -0.78
C ALA A 313 11.44 -14.88 -2.22
N ALA A 314 11.69 -13.58 -2.44
CA ALA A 314 12.12 -13.04 -3.72
C ALA A 314 13.50 -13.55 -4.18
N LYS A 315 14.30 -14.17 -3.28
CA LYS A 315 15.68 -14.64 -3.53
C LYS A 315 16.58 -13.54 -4.11
N CYS A 316 16.38 -12.30 -3.66
CA CYS A 316 17.05 -11.11 -4.22
C CYS A 316 18.07 -10.47 -3.26
N ALA A 317 18.41 -11.10 -2.13
CA ALA A 317 19.31 -10.51 -1.14
C ALA A 317 20.67 -10.06 -1.71
N SER A 318 21.22 -10.80 -2.69
CA SER A 318 22.47 -10.43 -3.39
C SER A 318 22.30 -9.35 -4.47
N LYS A 319 21.07 -8.93 -4.75
CA LYS A 319 20.72 -7.97 -5.83
C LYS A 319 20.33 -6.60 -5.30
N VAL A 320 20.47 -6.34 -4.02
CA VAL A 320 20.04 -5.09 -3.38
C VAL A 320 21.11 -4.52 -2.44
N PRO A 321 22.36 -4.33 -2.94
CA PRO A 321 23.45 -3.81 -2.13
C PRO A 321 23.22 -2.37 -1.67
N CYS A 322 22.38 -1.60 -2.36
CA CYS A 322 22.09 -0.21 -1.99
C CYS A 322 21.04 -0.08 -0.86
N GLY A 323 20.60 -1.21 -0.28
CA GLY A 323 19.73 -1.20 0.89
C GLY A 323 18.27 -0.85 0.59
N VAL A 324 17.61 -0.21 1.57
CA VAL A 324 16.17 0.04 1.60
C VAL A 324 15.85 1.53 1.63
N VAL A 325 14.87 1.92 0.83
CA VAL A 325 14.30 3.27 0.81
C VAL A 325 12.88 3.19 1.37
N LEU A 326 12.63 3.85 2.50
CA LEU A 326 11.32 3.93 3.13
C LEU A 326 10.53 5.12 2.60
N THR A 327 9.27 4.90 2.26
CA THR A 327 8.31 5.94 1.87
C THR A 327 6.92 5.65 2.43
N GLY A 328 5.92 6.43 2.03
CA GLY A 328 4.57 6.32 2.55
C GLY A 328 4.33 7.13 3.82
N GLY A 329 3.06 7.25 4.21
CA GLY A 329 2.66 8.12 5.31
C GLY A 329 3.26 7.77 6.67
N SER A 330 3.61 6.50 6.90
CA SER A 330 4.25 6.05 8.15
C SER A 330 5.74 6.34 8.22
N ALA A 331 6.39 6.65 7.10
CA ALA A 331 7.82 6.99 7.07
C ALA A 331 8.15 8.30 7.82
N TYR A 332 7.12 9.09 8.18
CA TYR A 332 7.31 10.26 9.06
C TYR A 332 7.59 9.92 10.53
N LEU A 333 7.40 8.68 10.96
CA LEU A 333 7.64 8.30 12.35
C LEU A 333 9.12 8.48 12.72
N SER A 334 9.37 9.17 13.82
CA SER A 334 10.74 9.41 14.31
C SER A 334 11.47 8.08 14.53
N ASN A 335 12.74 8.02 14.13
CA ASN A 335 13.63 6.87 14.28
C ASN A 335 13.23 5.61 13.49
N ILE A 336 12.36 5.72 12.46
CA ILE A 336 11.93 4.57 11.68
C ILE A 336 13.08 3.96 10.85
N GLU A 337 13.99 4.79 10.33
CA GLU A 337 15.18 4.35 9.58
C GLU A 337 16.04 3.41 10.44
N ASP A 338 16.33 3.84 11.66
CA ASP A 338 17.17 3.06 12.59
C ASP A 338 16.51 1.75 13.01
N LEU A 339 15.17 1.76 13.21
CA LEU A 339 14.44 0.54 13.49
C LEU A 339 14.54 -0.45 12.34
N PHE A 340 14.21 0.00 11.12
CA PHE A 340 14.25 -0.87 9.94
C PHE A 340 15.66 -1.33 9.62
N ALA A 341 16.68 -0.48 9.75
CA ALA A 341 18.08 -0.86 9.58
C ALA A 341 18.49 -1.98 10.53
N ARG A 342 18.06 -1.89 11.79
CA ARG A 342 18.30 -2.92 12.81
C ARG A 342 17.59 -4.24 12.49
N GLU A 343 16.29 -4.18 12.16
CA GLU A 343 15.45 -5.37 11.94
C GLU A 343 15.78 -6.09 10.62
N LEU A 344 16.14 -5.35 9.58
CA LEU A 344 16.48 -5.91 8.27
C LEU A 344 17.97 -6.24 8.12
N ASN A 345 18.84 -5.70 9.00
CA ASN A 345 20.30 -5.74 8.88
C ASN A 345 20.79 -5.24 7.51
N MET A 346 20.24 -4.11 7.07
CA MET A 346 20.51 -3.45 5.80
C MET A 346 20.64 -1.94 6.03
N GLU A 347 21.31 -1.23 5.12
CA GLU A 347 21.25 0.22 5.09
C GLU A 347 19.83 0.67 4.75
N VAL A 348 19.34 1.69 5.47
CA VAL A 348 17.98 2.22 5.30
C VAL A 348 18.04 3.74 5.25
N ARG A 349 17.36 4.33 4.28
CA ARG A 349 17.17 5.77 4.18
C ARG A 349 15.71 6.12 3.92
N LEU A 350 15.33 7.35 4.23
CA LEU A 350 14.03 7.88 3.84
C LEU A 350 14.01 8.25 2.34
N GLY A 351 12.86 8.09 1.74
CA GLY A 351 12.59 8.53 0.38
C GLY A 351 12.67 10.06 0.28
N ARG A 352 13.24 10.52 -0.81
CA ARG A 352 13.23 11.93 -1.23
C ARG A 352 13.14 11.97 -2.75
N PHE A 353 12.58 13.03 -3.28
CA PHE A 353 12.56 13.22 -4.72
C PHE A 353 13.98 13.47 -5.22
N LEU A 354 14.44 12.62 -6.11
CA LEU A 354 15.79 12.71 -6.69
C LEU A 354 15.75 13.12 -8.15
N ASN A 355 14.63 12.89 -8.83
CA ASN A 355 14.52 13.07 -10.27
C ASN A 355 13.12 13.59 -10.65
N GLY A 356 13.06 14.31 -11.73
CA GLY A 356 11.85 14.56 -12.50
C GLY A 356 10.96 15.71 -12.02
N LEU A 357 11.17 16.26 -10.83
CA LEU A 357 10.49 17.46 -10.35
C LEU A 357 11.46 18.63 -10.31
N ASP A 358 10.98 19.83 -10.65
CA ASP A 358 11.76 21.05 -10.47
C ASP A 358 11.93 21.40 -8.97
N ASP A 359 12.91 22.27 -8.67
CA ASP A 359 13.28 22.61 -7.29
C ASP A 359 12.12 23.23 -6.51
N ASP A 360 11.32 24.10 -7.14
CA ASP A 360 10.18 24.73 -6.49
C ASP A 360 9.11 23.70 -6.12
N SER A 361 8.84 22.73 -6.99
CA SER A 361 7.91 21.63 -6.75
C SER A 361 8.40 20.70 -5.65
N GLN A 362 9.70 20.38 -5.59
CA GLN A 362 10.27 19.54 -4.53
C GLN A 362 10.12 20.17 -3.13
N LEU A 363 10.08 21.51 -3.04
CA LEU A 363 9.85 22.22 -1.79
C LEU A 363 8.36 22.25 -1.38
N GLN A 364 7.46 22.15 -2.35
CA GLN A 364 6.01 22.27 -2.14
C GLN A 364 5.33 20.94 -1.81
N VAL A 365 5.88 19.83 -2.29
CA VAL A 365 5.25 18.50 -2.13
C VAL A 365 6.07 17.60 -1.22
N SER A 366 5.37 16.74 -0.49
CA SER A 366 6.00 15.79 0.42
C SER A 366 6.36 14.49 -0.28
N ALA A 367 7.59 14.02 -0.05
CA ALA A 367 8.07 12.74 -0.58
C ALA A 367 7.36 11.49 0.00
N PHE A 368 6.55 11.65 1.05
CA PHE A 368 5.93 10.49 1.70
C PHE A 368 4.47 10.28 1.28
N PRO A 369 3.50 11.14 1.64
CA PRO A 369 2.10 10.85 1.33
C PRO A 369 1.73 11.11 -0.13
N GLN A 370 2.59 11.75 -0.93
CA GLN A 370 2.26 12.19 -2.29
C GLN A 370 3.19 11.56 -3.35
N SER A 371 4.09 10.67 -2.95
CA SER A 371 5.10 10.10 -3.85
C SER A 371 4.49 9.40 -5.08
N VAL A 372 3.41 8.65 -4.91
CA VAL A 372 2.75 7.95 -6.02
C VAL A 372 2.12 8.94 -7.00
N ALA A 373 1.43 9.98 -6.50
CA ALA A 373 0.85 11.02 -7.36
C ALA A 373 1.94 11.76 -8.16
N MET A 374 3.10 12.05 -7.55
CA MET A 374 4.25 12.63 -8.26
C MET A 374 4.83 11.66 -9.30
N GLY A 375 4.89 10.38 -8.96
CA GLY A 375 5.29 9.32 -9.91
C GLY A 375 4.37 9.25 -11.13
N LEU A 376 3.05 9.46 -10.95
CA LEU A 376 2.08 9.53 -12.05
C LEU A 376 2.29 10.74 -12.95
N LEU A 377 2.63 11.90 -12.38
CA LEU A 377 2.98 13.08 -13.18
C LEU A 377 4.23 12.80 -14.03
N LEU A 378 5.27 12.21 -13.42
CA LEU A 378 6.49 11.85 -14.13
C LEU A 378 6.25 10.80 -15.22
N TYR A 379 5.39 9.81 -14.96
CA TYR A 379 4.98 8.82 -15.94
C TYR A 379 4.22 9.48 -17.10
N GLY A 380 3.21 10.30 -16.79
CA GLY A 380 2.40 10.99 -17.79
C GLY A 380 3.19 11.94 -18.68
N ALA A 381 4.26 12.56 -18.18
CA ALA A 381 5.16 13.41 -18.97
C ALA A 381 5.89 12.67 -20.10
N GLN A 382 6.00 11.36 -20.01
CA GLN A 382 6.64 10.50 -21.01
C GLN A 382 5.63 9.88 -21.97
N HIS A 383 4.33 10.13 -21.76
CA HIS A 383 3.22 9.53 -22.49
C HIS A 383 2.29 10.62 -23.05
N THR A 384 1.01 10.30 -23.22
CA THR A 384 0.02 11.24 -23.76
C THR A 384 -0.40 12.27 -22.71
N VAL A 385 -0.39 13.55 -23.07
CA VAL A 385 -0.90 14.64 -22.22
C VAL A 385 -2.40 14.47 -21.91
N CYS A 386 -2.82 15.01 -20.77
CA CYS A 386 -4.19 14.91 -20.34
C CYS A 386 -5.12 15.92 -21.07
N GLU A 387 -6.34 15.51 -21.33
CA GLU A 387 -7.37 16.39 -21.89
C GLU A 387 -7.80 17.41 -20.84
N THR A 388 -7.58 18.69 -21.15
CA THR A 388 -8.01 19.82 -20.32
C THR A 388 -8.70 20.87 -21.17
N VAL A 389 -9.67 21.58 -20.60
CA VAL A 389 -10.40 22.66 -21.28
C VAL A 389 -10.43 23.90 -20.38
N PRO A 390 -10.14 25.12 -20.89
CA PRO A 390 -10.27 26.34 -20.11
C PRO A 390 -11.67 26.46 -19.51
N ASN A 391 -11.75 26.75 -18.22
CA ASN A 391 -13.03 26.95 -17.54
C ASN A 391 -13.44 28.43 -17.69
N ASN A 392 -14.24 28.72 -18.71
CA ASN A 392 -14.69 30.09 -19.02
C ASN A 392 -15.58 30.73 -17.94
N THR A 393 -15.90 30.03 -16.86
CA THR A 393 -16.69 30.55 -15.75
C THR A 393 -15.85 31.27 -14.68
N TYR A 394 -14.51 31.22 -14.79
CA TYR A 394 -13.58 31.90 -13.88
C TYR A 394 -12.56 32.75 -14.64
N VAL A 395 -13.02 33.85 -15.23
CA VAL A 395 -12.13 34.93 -15.65
C VAL A 395 -12.24 36.03 -14.60
N GLU A 396 -11.41 35.99 -13.58
CA GLU A 396 -10.80 37.17 -12.98
C GLU A 396 -9.65 36.77 -12.05
N ASN A 397 -8.45 37.15 -12.45
CA ASN A 397 -7.24 37.42 -11.67
C ASN A 397 -7.26 36.98 -10.19
N LYS A 398 -6.96 35.72 -9.91
CA LYS A 398 -6.27 35.39 -8.67
C LYS A 398 -4.86 34.91 -9.00
N LYS A 399 -3.87 35.69 -8.53
CA LYS A 399 -2.52 35.15 -8.31
C LYS A 399 -2.70 33.83 -7.58
N ILE A 400 -2.09 32.78 -8.13
CA ILE A 400 -2.00 31.47 -7.48
C ILE A 400 -1.33 31.74 -6.12
N THR A 401 -2.13 31.85 -5.10
CA THR A 401 -1.68 31.74 -3.72
C THR A 401 -1.59 30.23 -3.49
N THR A 402 -0.46 29.66 -3.89
CA THR A 402 -0.01 28.43 -3.26
C THR A 402 0.07 28.76 -1.78
N THR A 403 -0.93 28.32 -1.04
CA THR A 403 -0.80 28.23 0.40
C THR A 403 0.32 27.22 0.60
N PRO A 404 1.52 27.61 1.07
CA PRO A 404 2.47 26.63 1.51
C PRO A 404 1.69 25.85 2.55
N MET A 405 1.66 24.55 2.42
CA MET A 405 1.27 23.68 3.50
C MET A 405 2.29 24.03 4.59
N GLU A 406 1.91 24.94 5.50
CA GLU A 406 2.70 25.26 6.66
C GLU A 406 3.15 23.93 7.21
N THR A 407 4.44 23.66 7.08
CA THR A 407 5.10 22.80 8.05
C THR A 407 4.67 23.41 9.36
N ALA A 408 3.65 22.79 9.97
CA ALA A 408 3.10 23.25 11.22
C ALA A 408 4.30 23.39 12.16
N LYS A 409 4.81 24.61 12.25
CA LYS A 409 5.49 25.05 13.45
C LYS A 409 4.43 24.87 14.49
N VAL A 410 4.54 23.75 15.20
CA VAL A 410 3.67 23.36 16.28
C VAL A 410 3.77 24.50 17.29
N ASP A 411 2.83 25.44 17.23
CA ASP A 411 2.58 26.34 18.36
C ASP A 411 2.30 25.46 19.57
N MET A 412 3.20 25.52 20.53
CA MET A 412 3.21 24.71 21.75
C MET A 412 2.12 25.13 22.74
N ASN A 413 1.01 25.70 22.27
CA ASN A 413 -0.14 26.06 23.09
C ASN A 413 -1.43 25.56 22.44
N LEU A 414 -1.69 24.27 22.54
CA LEU A 414 -3.05 23.75 22.46
C LEU A 414 -3.55 23.57 23.89
N ASP A 415 -4.17 24.64 24.39
CA ASP A 415 -5.02 24.58 25.57
C ASP A 415 -6.18 23.62 25.30
N PHE A 416 -6.10 22.43 25.88
CA PHE A 416 -7.24 21.51 26.02
C PHE A 416 -8.27 22.00 27.07
N ALA A 417 -8.27 23.29 27.40
CA ALA A 417 -9.27 23.89 28.24
C ALA A 417 -10.37 24.49 27.37
N GLY A 418 -11.42 23.69 27.15
CA GLY A 418 -12.64 24.18 26.55
C GLY A 418 -13.23 25.28 27.39
N ASN A 419 -13.30 26.47 26.82
CA ASN A 419 -14.13 27.54 27.36
C ASN A 419 -15.55 27.31 26.82
N SER A 420 -16.42 26.84 27.70
CA SER A 420 -17.86 26.91 27.54
C SER A 420 -18.26 28.34 27.78
N ASP A 421 -18.73 29.02 26.74
CA ASP A 421 -19.85 29.98 26.77
C ASP A 421 -19.72 30.91 25.55
N ASN A 422 -20.48 30.60 24.52
CA ASN A 422 -21.14 31.60 23.68
C ASN A 422 -22.28 30.92 22.90
N ARG A 423 -23.47 31.03 23.48
CA ARG A 423 -24.73 30.79 22.77
C ARG A 423 -24.95 31.99 21.84
N VAL A 424 -24.78 31.78 20.56
CA VAL A 424 -25.39 32.60 19.52
C VAL A 424 -26.53 31.80 18.93
N ALA A 425 -27.73 32.25 19.15
CA ALA A 425 -28.95 31.76 18.54
C ALA A 425 -28.89 32.00 17.03
N VAL A 426 -28.94 30.93 16.24
CA VAL A 426 -29.20 31.03 14.81
C VAL A 426 -30.62 30.54 14.60
N GLU A 427 -31.48 31.45 14.15
CA GLU A 427 -32.86 31.18 13.72
C GLU A 427 -32.85 30.22 12.53
N GLU A 428 -33.57 29.10 12.66
CA GLU A 428 -33.87 28.19 11.55
C GLU A 428 -34.93 28.85 10.63
N PRO A 429 -34.77 28.79 9.30
CA PRO A 429 -35.86 29.10 8.40
C PRO A 429 -36.81 27.91 8.29
N LEU A 430 -38.05 28.12 8.61
CA LEU A 430 -39.21 27.24 8.39
C LEU A 430 -39.30 26.84 6.90
N VAL A 431 -39.12 25.59 6.61
CA VAL A 431 -39.46 24.98 5.31
C VAL A 431 -40.76 24.20 5.48
N ALA A 432 -41.78 24.60 4.72
CA ALA A 432 -43.08 23.92 4.66
C ALA A 432 -42.97 22.52 4.06
N PRO A 433 -43.83 21.57 4.48
CA PRO A 433 -43.79 20.20 3.99
C PRO A 433 -44.33 20.06 2.55
N VAL A 434 -43.55 19.45 1.68
CA VAL A 434 -43.99 19.05 0.34
C VAL A 434 -44.59 17.63 0.45
N GLU A 435 -45.85 17.54 0.06
CA GLU A 435 -46.62 16.29 -0.02
C GLU A 435 -46.02 15.34 -1.08
N THR A 436 -45.78 14.12 -0.69
CA THR A 436 -45.40 13.02 -1.59
C THR A 436 -46.66 12.35 -2.11
N PRO A 437 -46.79 12.06 -3.42
CA PRO A 437 -47.92 11.28 -3.94
C PRO A 437 -47.71 9.80 -3.63
N VAL A 438 -48.74 9.22 -3.04
CA VAL A 438 -48.93 7.79 -2.80
C VAL A 438 -49.18 7.09 -4.13
N VAL A 439 -48.36 6.11 -4.49
CA VAL A 439 -48.65 5.18 -5.60
C VAL A 439 -49.02 3.83 -4.98
N GLU A 440 -50.23 3.41 -5.26
CA GLU A 440 -50.76 2.11 -4.88
C GLU A 440 -50.08 0.95 -5.65
N PRO A 441 -49.95 -0.25 -5.05
CA PRO A 441 -49.35 -1.38 -5.74
C PRO A 441 -50.38 -2.09 -6.64
N VAL A 442 -49.99 -2.30 -7.88
CA VAL A 442 -50.71 -3.18 -8.82
C VAL A 442 -50.29 -4.63 -8.54
N VAL A 443 -51.24 -5.42 -8.15
CA VAL A 443 -51.16 -6.88 -8.03
C VAL A 443 -51.33 -7.50 -9.42
N THR A 444 -50.40 -8.34 -9.85
CA THR A 444 -50.64 -9.35 -10.88
C THR A 444 -50.09 -10.68 -10.41
N ASP A 445 -51.00 -11.57 -10.14
CA ASP A 445 -50.81 -13.01 -10.00
C ASP A 445 -50.19 -13.61 -11.28
N ASN A 446 -49.16 -14.44 -11.14
CA ASN A 446 -49.20 -15.79 -11.69
C ASN A 446 -48.06 -16.66 -11.16
N VAL A 447 -48.50 -17.69 -10.50
CA VAL A 447 -47.78 -18.82 -9.94
C VAL A 447 -47.35 -19.74 -11.07
N GLN A 448 -46.09 -20.20 -11.05
CA GLN A 448 -45.78 -21.60 -11.36
C GLN A 448 -44.57 -22.08 -10.57
N GLU A 449 -44.84 -22.99 -9.68
CA GLU A 449 -43.91 -23.84 -8.95
C GLU A 449 -43.06 -24.70 -9.89
N SER A 450 -41.79 -24.79 -9.63
CA SER A 450 -40.97 -25.93 -10.01
C SER A 450 -40.06 -26.33 -8.86
N THR A 451 -40.24 -27.54 -8.41
CA THR A 451 -39.60 -28.28 -7.33
C THR A 451 -38.08 -28.44 -7.51
N PRO A 452 -37.33 -28.57 -6.41
CA PRO A 452 -35.89 -28.77 -6.46
C PRO A 452 -35.52 -30.25 -6.60
N VAL A 453 -34.57 -30.52 -7.46
CA VAL A 453 -33.95 -31.84 -7.64
C VAL A 453 -32.75 -31.94 -6.67
N GLN A 454 -32.77 -32.96 -5.84
CA GLN A 454 -31.66 -33.38 -4.98
C GLN A 454 -30.61 -34.15 -5.81
N PRO A 455 -29.31 -34.05 -5.48
CA PRO A 455 -28.32 -34.94 -6.04
C PRO A 455 -28.22 -36.25 -5.25
N VAL A 456 -28.19 -37.31 -6.02
CA VAL A 456 -28.06 -38.70 -5.57
C VAL A 456 -26.56 -38.98 -5.25
N ALA A 457 -26.35 -39.59 -4.08
CA ALA A 457 -25.06 -40.16 -3.69
C ALA A 457 -24.98 -41.59 -4.25
N ASP A 458 -23.84 -41.94 -4.84
CA ASP A 458 -23.47 -43.33 -5.05
C ASP A 458 -22.17 -43.65 -4.33
N VAL A 459 -22.36 -44.65 -3.46
CA VAL A 459 -21.40 -45.36 -2.63
C VAL A 459 -20.77 -46.48 -3.46
N VAL A 460 -19.46 -46.63 -3.43
CA VAL A 460 -18.81 -47.93 -3.67
C VAL A 460 -17.74 -48.18 -2.63
N ASN A 461 -17.98 -49.24 -1.85
CA ASN A 461 -17.08 -49.94 -0.94
C ASN A 461 -16.04 -50.78 -1.67
N ALA A 462 -14.89 -50.99 -1.01
CA ALA A 462 -14.22 -52.31 -0.77
C ALA A 462 -12.90 -52.02 -0.03
N GLU A 463 -12.80 -52.36 1.25
CA GLU A 463 -12.36 -53.65 1.84
C GLU A 463 -10.94 -54.09 1.38
N ASN A 464 -10.00 -54.16 2.25
CA ASN A 464 -9.51 -55.21 3.16
C ASN A 464 -8.07 -54.90 3.59
N ALA A 465 -7.82 -54.91 4.86
CA ALA A 465 -7.31 -55.93 5.79
C ALA A 465 -5.76 -56.03 5.72
N THR A 466 -5.06 -56.08 6.75
CA THR A 466 -4.89 -56.71 8.00
C THR A 466 -3.49 -56.46 8.56
N GLN A 467 -3.44 -56.34 9.87
CA GLN A 467 -2.62 -56.98 10.88
C GLN A 467 -1.17 -56.51 11.04
N ASP A 468 -0.95 -56.09 12.19
CA ASP A 468 -0.41 -56.56 13.50
C ASP A 468 1.09 -56.24 13.62
N ASP A 469 1.52 -55.62 14.69
CA ASP A 469 1.92 -56.19 15.97
C ASP A 469 2.34 -55.13 16.97
N ALA A 470 1.88 -55.36 18.17
CA ALA A 470 2.20 -54.70 19.42
C ALA A 470 3.65 -54.96 19.85
N VAL A 471 4.20 -54.11 20.70
CA VAL A 471 4.80 -54.41 22.01
C VAL A 471 5.17 -53.10 22.72
N SER A 472 4.54 -52.85 23.87
CA SER A 472 5.09 -52.19 25.07
C SER A 472 5.65 -53.31 25.98
N PRO A 473 6.25 -53.10 27.14
CA PRO A 473 6.45 -51.92 28.00
C PRO A 473 7.79 -51.89 28.79
N GLU A 474 7.80 -50.98 29.80
CA GLU A 474 8.54 -51.03 31.09
C GLU A 474 9.99 -50.55 31.12
N ASN A 475 10.32 -49.63 32.01
CA ASN A 475 10.58 -49.65 33.47
C ASN A 475 11.00 -48.23 33.88
N GLN A 476 10.39 -47.61 34.83
CA GLN A 476 10.38 -47.65 36.29
C GLN A 476 11.76 -47.52 36.98
N GLN A 477 11.73 -46.54 37.89
CA GLN A 477 12.41 -46.47 39.20
C GLN A 477 13.87 -45.98 39.17
N GLU A 478 14.36 -45.24 40.09
CA GLU A 478 14.12 -44.88 41.53
C GLU A 478 15.09 -43.74 41.86
N GLU A 479 14.83 -42.95 42.67
CA GLU A 479 14.82 -42.64 44.11
C GLU A 479 15.84 -41.55 44.48
N ASN A 480 15.37 -40.47 45.08
CA ASN A 480 15.35 -40.14 46.50
C ASN A 480 16.64 -39.68 47.21
N LYS A 481 16.42 -38.61 47.99
CA LYS A 481 17.16 -38.10 49.18
C LYS A 481 18.33 -37.17 48.88
N GLU A 482 18.37 -35.97 49.48
CA GLU A 482 18.29 -35.63 50.92
C GLU A 482 17.93 -34.16 51.11
N ALA A 483 17.15 -33.96 52.17
CA ALA A 483 16.80 -32.69 52.76
C ALA A 483 17.93 -32.18 53.65
N LYS A 484 18.10 -30.86 53.76
CA LYS A 484 18.25 -30.15 55.04
C LYS A 484 18.14 -28.63 54.84
N ASN A 485 17.15 -28.11 55.50
CA ASN A 485 17.06 -26.90 56.31
C ASN A 485 18.06 -25.74 56.08
N GLU A 486 17.49 -24.56 55.79
CA GLU A 486 17.59 -23.46 56.73
C GLU A 486 16.54 -22.37 56.45
N GLU A 487 16.14 -21.75 57.51
CA GLU A 487 14.95 -20.96 57.75
C GLU A 487 14.87 -19.59 57.05
N ARG A 488 13.62 -19.19 56.81
CA ARG A 488 13.03 -17.84 56.92
C ARG A 488 13.66 -16.68 56.18
N ASN A 489 12.91 -16.26 55.16
CA ASN A 489 12.33 -14.91 55.18
C ASN A 489 11.12 -14.85 54.24
N GLU A 490 9.93 -14.82 54.82
CA GLU A 490 8.69 -14.45 54.18
C GLU A 490 8.72 -12.96 53.85
N SER A 491 8.91 -12.63 52.57
CA SER A 491 8.34 -11.43 51.99
C SER A 491 7.54 -11.89 50.78
N ALA A 492 6.22 -11.93 50.96
CA ALA A 492 5.25 -12.23 49.92
C ALA A 492 5.38 -11.23 48.76
N ASP A 493 6.09 -11.63 47.71
CA ASP A 493 6.14 -10.91 46.45
C ASP A 493 4.80 -11.16 45.74
N LYS A 494 3.88 -10.18 45.83
CA LYS A 494 2.64 -10.17 45.03
C LYS A 494 3.06 -10.21 43.58
N PRO A 495 2.49 -11.07 42.72
CA PRO A 495 2.84 -11.14 41.32
C PRO A 495 2.67 -9.75 40.68
N LYS A 496 3.75 -9.18 40.19
CA LYS A 496 3.75 -7.91 39.46
C LYS A 496 2.75 -8.05 38.31
N LYS A 497 1.76 -7.17 38.25
CA LYS A 497 0.87 -7.12 37.10
C LYS A 497 1.73 -6.97 35.84
N PRO A 498 1.48 -7.78 34.77
CA PRO A 498 2.28 -7.70 33.56
C PRO A 498 2.30 -6.28 33.04
N SER A 499 3.46 -5.82 32.61
CA SER A 499 3.64 -4.49 32.00
C SER A 499 2.74 -4.33 30.78
N LEU A 500 2.52 -3.09 30.35
CA LEU A 500 1.77 -2.84 29.12
C LEU A 500 2.46 -3.52 27.92
N ALA A 501 3.79 -3.49 27.88
CA ALA A 501 4.61 -4.17 26.88
C ALA A 501 4.41 -5.70 26.89
N ASP A 502 4.33 -6.34 28.07
CA ASP A 502 4.10 -7.79 28.17
C ASP A 502 2.69 -8.17 27.69
N ARG A 503 1.69 -7.33 27.99
CA ARG A 503 0.32 -7.50 27.47
C ARG A 503 0.26 -7.34 25.95
N PHE A 504 1.03 -6.39 25.42
CA PHE A 504 1.09 -6.15 23.98
C PHE A 504 1.81 -7.29 23.27
N ARG A 505 2.95 -7.76 23.76
CA ARG A 505 3.65 -8.92 23.18
C ARG A 505 2.76 -10.15 23.11
N GLY A 506 1.97 -10.41 24.16
CA GLY A 506 1.00 -11.51 24.17
C GLY A 506 -0.16 -11.33 23.17
N PHE A 507 -0.53 -10.09 22.87
CA PHE A 507 -1.56 -9.75 21.88
C PHE A 507 -0.98 -9.76 20.46
N ALA A 508 0.18 -9.15 20.26
CA ALA A 508 0.91 -9.16 18.98
C ALA A 508 1.24 -10.59 18.54
N GLY A 509 1.62 -11.47 19.46
CA GLY A 509 1.84 -12.89 19.17
C GLY A 509 0.60 -13.60 18.63
N ARG A 510 -0.60 -13.28 19.14
CA ARG A 510 -1.87 -13.84 18.64
C ARG A 510 -2.28 -13.28 17.28
N ILE A 511 -1.96 -12.02 17.01
CA ILE A 511 -2.22 -11.40 15.70
C ILE A 511 -1.22 -11.93 14.67
N ARG A 512 0.04 -12.09 15.06
CA ARG A 512 1.09 -12.66 14.21
C ARG A 512 0.72 -14.09 13.78
N SER A 513 0.24 -14.92 14.70
CA SER A 513 -0.27 -16.26 14.37
C SER A 513 -1.43 -16.21 13.35
N LYS A 514 -2.39 -15.30 13.51
CA LYS A 514 -3.49 -15.14 12.56
C LYS A 514 -3.06 -14.61 11.19
N LEU A 515 -2.04 -13.73 11.15
CA LEU A 515 -1.48 -13.25 9.89
C LEU A 515 -0.63 -14.34 9.23
N ASP A 516 0.15 -15.10 10.00
CA ASP A 516 0.88 -16.26 9.49
C ASP A 516 -0.06 -17.29 8.86
N ASP A 517 -1.22 -17.55 9.49
CA ASP A 517 -2.27 -18.43 8.93
C ASP A 517 -2.86 -17.86 7.62
N MET A 518 -3.06 -16.54 7.51
CA MET A 518 -3.54 -15.91 6.27
C MET A 518 -2.54 -15.97 5.11
N PHE A 519 -1.23 -16.04 5.40
CA PHE A 519 -0.19 -16.10 4.38
C PHE A 519 0.20 -17.53 3.99
N THR A 520 -0.22 -18.55 4.74
CA THR A 520 0.06 -19.96 4.42
C THR A 520 -0.96 -20.58 3.46
N ASP A 521 -2.18 -20.03 3.38
CA ASP A 521 -3.25 -20.59 2.54
C ASP A 521 -3.28 -20.07 1.08
N ASP A 522 -2.55 -18.99 0.75
CA ASP A 522 -2.62 -18.36 -0.57
C ASP A 522 -1.38 -18.59 -1.47
N PHE A 523 -0.40 -19.44 -1.06
CA PHE A 523 0.85 -19.66 -1.82
C PHE A 523 1.25 -21.14 -1.94
N ILE A 524 0.36 -22.01 -2.44
CA ILE A 524 0.73 -23.32 -3.01
C ILE A 524 0.29 -23.38 -4.46
#